data_a10f0da4cce4616ffbc44cee11340f01
#
_entry.id   a10f0da4cce4616ffbc44cee11340f01
#
_cell.length_a   1.000
_cell.length_b   1.000
_cell.length_c   1.000
_cell.angle_alpha   90.00
_cell.angle_beta   90.00
_cell.angle_gamma   90.00
#
_symmetry.space_group_name_H-M   'P 1'
#
loop_
_entity.id
_entity.type
_entity.pdbx_description
1 polymer ?
#
loop_
_entity_poly.entity_id
_entity_poly.type
_entity_poly.pdbx_seq_one_letter_code
_entity_poly.pdbx_strand_id
1 'polypeptide(L)'
;RRVLFRSILNHIAKFDEISVRENTAKQLLGSNKKIDVVMDPVYLLSKNDWKKLEKKPNKYPDEKYILVFAFNRQKEIFDFGKKLAKKYGYKVVSINTFWEDFFNGMDRYFWNCTPNEFLYLLSHAECIVTNSFHGLSFSFIYNKSVILFQKNDKGNSRMLDLITRINAEEVINK
;
A
#
# COMPACT_ATOMS: atom_id res chain seq x y z
N ARG A 1 18.85 -7.41 -20.83
CA ARG A 1 18.63 -7.40 -19.37
C ARG A 1 19.93 -7.57 -18.57
N ARG A 2 20.81 -8.55 -18.91
CA ARG A 2 22.09 -8.76 -18.17
C ARG A 2 23.04 -7.56 -18.22
N VAL A 3 23.16 -6.88 -19.37
CA VAL A 3 24.03 -5.70 -19.55
C VAL A 3 23.56 -4.53 -18.69
N LEU A 4 22.24 -4.25 -18.69
CA LEU A 4 21.66 -3.18 -17.87
C LEU A 4 21.86 -3.45 -16.37
N PHE A 5 21.70 -4.68 -15.92
CA PHE A 5 21.91 -5.06 -14.52
C PHE A 5 23.37 -4.88 -14.07
N ARG A 6 24.35 -5.24 -14.90
CA ARG A 6 25.79 -4.98 -14.65
C ARG A 6 26.09 -3.49 -14.53
N SER A 7 25.51 -2.66 -15.41
CA SER A 7 25.66 -1.21 -15.34
C SER A 7 25.12 -0.66 -14.01
N ILE A 8 23.94 -1.12 -13.56
CA ILE A 8 23.37 -0.74 -12.26
C ILE A 8 24.30 -1.12 -11.10
N LEU A 9 24.83 -2.35 -11.08
CA LEU A 9 25.75 -2.79 -10.03
C LEU A 9 27.04 -1.94 -9.99
N ASN A 10 27.58 -1.55 -11.15
CA ASN A 10 28.74 -0.67 -11.21
C ASN A 10 28.46 0.75 -10.66
N HIS A 11 27.23 1.25 -10.80
CA HIS A 11 26.84 2.53 -10.21
C HIS A 11 26.64 2.40 -8.69
N ILE A 12 25.97 1.34 -8.26
CA ILE A 12 25.73 1.04 -6.84
C ILE A 12 27.07 0.87 -6.09
N ALA A 13 28.06 0.27 -6.74
CA ALA A 13 29.40 0.11 -6.15
C ALA A 13 30.09 1.44 -5.77
N LYS A 14 29.64 2.57 -6.28
CA LYS A 14 30.19 3.91 -5.98
C LYS A 14 29.61 4.56 -4.73
N PHE A 15 28.51 4.03 -4.17
CA PHE A 15 27.94 4.56 -2.93
C PHE A 15 28.76 4.10 -1.72
N ASP A 16 28.94 4.96 -0.75
CA ASP A 16 29.65 4.62 0.51
C ASP A 16 28.83 3.66 1.36
N GLU A 17 27.53 3.90 1.49
CA GLU A 17 26.58 3.08 2.23
C GLU A 17 25.33 2.77 1.39
N ILE A 18 24.75 1.61 1.62
CA ILE A 18 23.57 1.14 0.89
C ILE A 18 22.57 0.57 1.88
N SER A 19 21.33 1.06 1.82
CA SER A 19 20.21 0.45 2.49
C SER A 19 19.10 0.07 1.52
N VAL A 20 18.39 -0.99 1.84
CA VAL A 20 17.26 -1.51 1.05
C VAL A 20 16.08 -1.80 1.95
N ARG A 21 14.87 -1.83 1.39
CA ARG A 21 13.63 -2.03 2.14
C ARG A 21 13.20 -3.49 2.28
N GLU A 22 13.88 -4.40 1.58
CA GLU A 22 13.52 -5.82 1.55
C GLU A 22 14.74 -6.72 1.36
N ASN A 23 14.65 -7.94 1.91
CA ASN A 23 15.73 -8.92 1.81
C ASN A 23 16.03 -9.34 0.37
N THR A 24 15.01 -9.43 -0.48
CA THR A 24 15.15 -9.78 -1.90
C THR A 24 16.06 -8.78 -2.62
N ALA A 25 15.92 -7.48 -2.35
CA ALA A 25 16.80 -6.47 -2.93
C ALA A 25 18.25 -6.63 -2.46
N LYS A 26 18.47 -6.93 -1.17
CA LYS A 26 19.81 -7.23 -0.62
C LYS A 26 20.45 -8.41 -1.34
N GLN A 27 19.71 -9.49 -1.55
CA GLN A 27 20.20 -10.68 -2.27
C GLN A 27 20.54 -10.38 -3.74
N LEU A 28 19.72 -9.57 -4.42
CA LEU A 28 19.95 -9.18 -5.81
C LEU A 28 21.19 -8.30 -6.00
N LEU A 29 21.50 -7.43 -5.05
CA LEU A 29 22.64 -6.52 -5.13
C LEU A 29 23.97 -7.21 -4.83
N GLY A 30 23.94 -8.36 -4.19
CA GLY A 30 25.14 -9.17 -3.91
C GLY A 30 25.99 -8.63 -2.74
N SER A 31 27.09 -9.31 -2.44
CA SER A 31 27.77 -9.24 -1.15
C SER A 31 29.05 -8.40 -1.08
N ASN A 32 29.42 -7.65 -2.12
CA ASN A 32 30.70 -6.93 -2.11
C ASN A 32 30.71 -5.68 -1.20
N LYS A 33 29.56 -5.28 -0.66
CA LYS A 33 29.42 -4.18 0.29
C LYS A 33 28.43 -4.55 1.39
N LYS A 34 28.58 -3.90 2.54
CA LYS A 34 27.57 -3.97 3.61
C LYS A 34 26.26 -3.34 3.08
N ILE A 35 25.19 -4.11 3.06
CA ILE A 35 23.87 -3.65 2.67
C ILE A 35 22.94 -3.88 3.87
N ASP A 36 22.39 -2.80 4.40
CA ASP A 36 21.46 -2.87 5.51
C ASP A 36 20.01 -2.96 5.02
N VAL A 37 19.21 -3.80 5.66
CA VAL A 37 17.78 -3.91 5.39
C VAL A 37 17.03 -3.09 6.42
N VAL A 38 16.42 -2.00 5.98
CA VAL A 38 15.73 -1.03 6.81
C VAL A 38 14.23 -1.00 6.52
N MET A 39 13.45 -0.41 7.41
CA MET A 39 12.03 -0.16 7.16
C MET A 39 11.85 0.92 6.09
N ASP A 40 10.69 0.92 5.44
CA ASP A 40 10.34 2.00 4.51
C ASP A 40 10.31 3.35 5.25
N PRO A 41 10.77 4.46 4.65
CA PRO A 41 10.78 5.79 5.27
C PRO A 41 9.43 6.26 5.84
N VAL A 42 8.31 5.72 5.39
CA VAL A 42 6.99 6.05 5.97
C VAL A 42 6.88 5.72 7.46
N TYR A 43 7.72 4.82 7.98
CA TYR A 43 7.77 4.46 9.40
C TYR A 43 8.67 5.37 10.25
N LEU A 44 9.33 6.36 9.65
CA LEU A 44 10.11 7.37 10.38
C LEU A 44 9.23 8.38 11.12
N LEU A 45 8.00 8.56 10.68
CA LEU A 45 7.03 9.46 11.30
C LEU A 45 5.99 8.69 12.10
N SER A 46 5.60 9.25 13.22
CA SER A 46 4.52 8.69 14.04
C SER A 46 3.14 8.89 13.38
N LYS A 47 2.13 8.14 13.85
CA LYS A 47 0.72 8.35 13.48
C LYS A 47 0.30 9.81 13.65
N ASN A 48 0.73 10.47 14.73
CA ASN A 48 0.35 11.86 15.01
C ASN A 48 1.00 12.84 14.04
N ASP A 49 2.23 12.56 13.59
CA ASP A 49 2.88 13.41 12.60
C ASP A 49 2.23 13.29 11.23
N TRP A 50 1.88 12.06 10.83
CA TRP A 50 1.11 11.85 9.61
C TRP A 50 -0.27 12.50 9.63
N LYS A 51 -0.96 12.51 10.79
CA LYS A 51 -2.25 13.19 10.95
C LYS A 51 -2.18 14.69 10.70
N LYS A 52 -1.08 15.36 11.03
CA LYS A 52 -0.89 16.80 10.77
C LYS A 52 -0.89 17.13 9.26
N LEU A 53 -0.58 16.16 8.43
CA LEU A 53 -0.53 16.30 6.98
C LEU A 53 -1.85 15.94 6.29
N GLU A 54 -2.84 15.44 7.02
CA GLU A 54 -4.13 15.07 6.46
C GLU A 54 -4.90 16.28 5.93
N LYS A 55 -5.55 16.11 4.79
CA LYS A 55 -6.46 17.11 4.24
C LYS A 55 -7.76 16.41 3.82
N LYS A 56 -8.88 16.88 4.39
CA LYS A 56 -10.21 16.36 4.01
C LYS A 56 -10.47 16.64 2.54
N PRO A 57 -10.75 15.60 1.72
CA PRO A 57 -11.05 15.80 0.31
C PRO A 57 -12.42 16.41 0.11
N ASN A 58 -12.62 17.09 -1.02
CA ASN A 58 -13.94 17.51 -1.45
C ASN A 58 -14.85 16.30 -1.66
N LYS A 59 -16.15 16.43 -1.35
CA LYS A 59 -17.15 15.35 -1.46
C LYS A 59 -16.80 14.11 -0.63
N TYR A 60 -16.19 14.31 0.54
CA TYR A 60 -15.95 13.24 1.50
C TYR A 60 -17.28 12.59 1.92
N PRO A 61 -17.36 11.24 2.04
CA PRO A 61 -18.55 10.59 2.53
C PRO A 61 -18.77 10.90 4.01
N ASP A 62 -20.02 11.21 4.40
CA ASP A 62 -20.38 11.44 5.80
C ASP A 62 -20.65 10.12 6.53
N GLU A 63 -20.90 9.05 5.78
CA GLU A 63 -21.17 7.72 6.30
C GLU A 63 -19.87 6.92 6.49
N LYS A 64 -19.94 5.90 7.35
CA LYS A 64 -18.88 4.88 7.50
C LYS A 64 -18.60 4.17 6.17
N TYR A 65 -17.35 3.90 5.87
CA TYR A 65 -16.97 3.30 4.60
C TYR A 65 -15.83 2.30 4.68
N ILE A 66 -15.83 1.39 3.70
CA ILE A 66 -14.69 0.54 3.35
C ILE A 66 -13.91 1.24 2.26
N LEU A 67 -12.60 1.41 2.45
CA LEU A 67 -11.72 1.99 1.44
C LEU A 67 -11.11 0.89 0.57
N VAL A 68 -11.27 0.99 -0.75
CA VAL A 68 -10.59 0.15 -1.73
C VAL A 68 -9.48 0.95 -2.39
N PHE A 69 -8.26 0.48 -2.26
CA PHE A 69 -7.08 1.07 -2.92
C PHE A 69 -6.26 -0.02 -3.58
N ALA A 70 -6.41 -0.17 -4.89
CA ALA A 70 -5.86 -1.28 -5.65
C ALA A 70 -5.12 -0.83 -6.91
N PHE A 71 -4.10 -1.61 -7.27
CA PHE A 71 -3.35 -1.51 -8.52
C PHE A 71 -3.61 -2.75 -9.38
N ASN A 72 -3.24 -2.66 -10.68
CA ASN A 72 -3.28 -3.79 -11.63
C ASN A 72 -4.69 -4.32 -11.95
N ARG A 73 -5.74 -3.49 -11.84
CA ARG A 73 -7.12 -3.80 -12.29
C ARG A 73 -7.66 -5.15 -11.77
N GLN A 74 -7.32 -5.52 -10.54
CA GLN A 74 -7.84 -6.74 -9.92
C GLN A 74 -9.29 -6.55 -9.49
N LYS A 75 -10.23 -6.93 -10.35
CA LYS A 75 -11.68 -6.76 -10.13
C LYS A 75 -12.14 -7.41 -8.82
N GLU A 76 -11.52 -8.52 -8.43
CA GLU A 76 -11.81 -9.27 -7.22
C GLU A 76 -11.70 -8.41 -5.95
N ILE A 77 -10.76 -7.46 -5.93
CA ILE A 77 -10.54 -6.55 -4.78
C ILE A 77 -11.75 -5.61 -4.63
N PHE A 78 -12.23 -5.05 -5.74
CA PHE A 78 -13.39 -4.17 -5.75
C PHE A 78 -14.67 -4.93 -5.38
N ASP A 79 -14.86 -6.13 -5.93
CA ASP A 79 -16.01 -6.97 -5.62
C ASP A 79 -16.01 -7.41 -4.16
N PHE A 80 -14.85 -7.71 -3.59
CA PHE A 80 -14.71 -8.01 -2.17
C PHE A 80 -15.07 -6.79 -1.31
N GLY A 81 -14.54 -5.61 -1.63
CA GLY A 81 -14.85 -4.36 -0.92
C GLY A 81 -16.35 -4.08 -0.89
N LYS A 82 -17.06 -4.27 -2.01
CA LYS A 82 -18.53 -4.14 -2.09
C LYS A 82 -19.25 -5.16 -1.20
N LYS A 83 -18.85 -6.42 -1.24
CA LYS A 83 -19.44 -7.46 -0.38
C LYS A 83 -19.26 -7.14 1.10
N LEU A 84 -18.06 -6.69 1.47
CA LEU A 84 -17.75 -6.31 2.85
C LEU A 84 -18.58 -5.10 3.29
N ALA A 85 -18.65 -4.05 2.48
CA ALA A 85 -19.45 -2.86 2.75
C ALA A 85 -20.93 -3.20 2.93
N LYS A 86 -21.50 -4.01 2.02
CA LYS A 86 -22.88 -4.49 2.11
C LYS A 86 -23.15 -5.27 3.41
N LYS A 87 -22.20 -6.13 3.82
CA LYS A 87 -22.33 -6.94 5.06
C LYS A 87 -22.47 -6.08 6.31
N TYR A 88 -21.77 -4.93 6.36
CA TYR A 88 -21.75 -4.06 7.53
C TYR A 88 -22.64 -2.81 7.41
N GLY A 89 -23.35 -2.64 6.29
CA GLY A 89 -24.16 -1.44 6.03
C GLY A 89 -23.31 -0.17 5.81
N TYR A 90 -22.08 -0.32 5.32
CA TYR A 90 -21.16 0.79 5.05
C TYR A 90 -21.16 1.15 3.57
N LYS A 91 -20.69 2.36 3.25
CA LYS A 91 -20.37 2.76 1.88
C LYS A 91 -19.09 2.09 1.40
N VAL A 92 -18.92 2.00 0.08
CA VAL A 92 -17.66 1.58 -0.52
C VAL A 92 -17.05 2.74 -1.30
N VAL A 93 -15.82 3.07 -0.95
CA VAL A 93 -15.07 4.21 -1.50
C VAL A 93 -13.81 3.68 -2.17
N SER A 94 -13.44 4.20 -3.32
CA SER A 94 -12.17 3.86 -3.96
C SER A 94 -11.31 5.08 -4.25
N ILE A 95 -9.99 4.88 -4.12
CA ILE A 95 -8.99 5.77 -4.69
C ILE A 95 -8.55 5.15 -5.99
N ASN A 96 -8.87 5.81 -7.10
CA ASN A 96 -8.66 5.26 -8.42
C ASN A 96 -7.27 5.61 -8.96
N THR A 97 -6.58 4.61 -9.47
CA THR A 97 -5.29 4.75 -10.14
C THR A 97 -5.41 4.64 -11.66
N PHE A 98 -6.52 4.09 -12.14
CA PHE A 98 -6.84 3.94 -13.56
C PHE A 98 -8.27 4.42 -13.82
N TRP A 99 -8.54 4.94 -15.02
CA TRP A 99 -9.85 5.46 -15.38
C TRP A 99 -10.92 4.35 -15.45
N GLU A 100 -10.52 3.13 -15.80
CA GLU A 100 -11.40 1.96 -15.86
C GLU A 100 -11.97 1.58 -14.48
N ASP A 101 -11.31 1.99 -13.40
CA ASP A 101 -11.78 1.70 -12.05
C ASP A 101 -13.14 2.36 -11.74
N PHE A 102 -13.54 3.40 -12.50
CA PHE A 102 -14.87 4.02 -12.39
C PHE A 102 -16.02 3.08 -12.71
N PHE A 103 -15.77 1.98 -13.41
CA PHE A 103 -16.80 1.00 -13.78
C PHE A 103 -16.99 -0.11 -12.73
N ASN A 104 -16.28 -0.07 -11.61
CA ASN A 104 -16.37 -1.11 -10.58
C ASN A 104 -17.58 -0.96 -9.63
N GLY A 105 -18.42 0.07 -9.78
CA GLY A 105 -19.65 0.26 -9.01
C GLY A 105 -19.42 0.57 -7.53
N MET A 106 -18.54 1.54 -7.25
CA MET A 106 -18.32 2.10 -5.92
C MET A 106 -19.33 3.23 -5.63
N ASP A 107 -19.63 3.47 -4.35
CA ASP A 107 -20.47 4.62 -3.95
C ASP A 107 -19.78 5.96 -4.19
N ARG A 108 -18.44 5.98 -4.05
CA ARG A 108 -17.59 7.16 -4.27
C ARG A 108 -16.26 6.78 -4.90
N TYR A 109 -15.79 7.66 -5.77
CA TYR A 109 -14.50 7.56 -6.44
C TYR A 109 -13.68 8.82 -6.19
N PHE A 110 -12.41 8.64 -5.84
CA PHE A 110 -11.43 9.71 -5.73
C PHE A 110 -10.36 9.54 -6.80
N TRP A 111 -10.42 10.40 -7.81
CA TRP A 111 -9.44 10.50 -8.88
C TRP A 111 -8.48 11.66 -8.60
N ASN A 112 -7.21 11.51 -8.93
CA ASN A 112 -6.17 12.52 -8.64
C ASN A 112 -6.09 12.89 -7.14
N CYS A 113 -6.32 11.91 -6.29
CA CYS A 113 -6.21 12.07 -4.85
C CYS A 113 -4.78 12.51 -4.48
N THR A 114 -4.65 13.65 -3.81
CA THR A 114 -3.36 14.11 -3.31
C THR A 114 -2.87 13.20 -2.17
N PRO A 115 -1.55 13.17 -1.86
CA PRO A 115 -1.04 12.40 -0.72
C PRO A 115 -1.74 12.77 0.61
N ASN A 116 -2.03 14.03 0.83
CA ASN A 116 -2.72 14.51 2.04
C ASN A 116 -4.17 14.00 2.14
N GLU A 117 -4.89 13.95 1.01
CA GLU A 117 -6.24 13.40 0.92
C GLU A 117 -6.23 11.87 1.04
N PHE A 118 -5.23 11.21 0.46
CA PHE A 118 -5.01 9.77 0.64
C PHE A 118 -4.87 9.41 2.12
N LEU A 119 -4.03 10.14 2.87
CA LEU A 119 -3.86 9.95 4.30
C LEU A 119 -5.19 10.11 5.05
N TYR A 120 -5.96 11.15 4.72
CA TYR A 120 -7.26 11.41 5.34
C TYR A 120 -8.26 10.28 5.06
N LEU A 121 -8.40 9.86 3.81
CA LEU A 121 -9.30 8.76 3.43
C LEU A 121 -8.93 7.46 4.12
N LEU A 122 -7.66 7.18 4.29
CA LEU A 122 -7.17 5.95 4.89
C LEU A 122 -7.38 5.97 6.41
N SER A 123 -7.07 7.08 7.07
CA SER A 123 -7.21 7.22 8.52
C SER A 123 -8.68 7.20 9.00
N HIS A 124 -9.64 7.55 8.14
CA HIS A 124 -11.07 7.60 8.47
C HIS A 124 -11.88 6.39 7.95
N ALA A 125 -11.26 5.47 7.21
CA ALA A 125 -11.92 4.23 6.79
C ALA A 125 -12.17 3.29 7.99
N GLU A 126 -13.22 2.48 7.94
CA GLU A 126 -13.46 1.41 8.91
C GLU A 126 -12.56 0.20 8.61
N CYS A 127 -12.35 -0.10 7.34
CA CYS A 127 -11.44 -1.14 6.87
C CYS A 127 -10.86 -0.74 5.52
N ILE A 128 -9.63 -1.17 5.25
CA ILE A 128 -8.93 -0.96 3.99
C ILE A 128 -8.81 -2.30 3.25
N VAL A 129 -9.18 -2.34 1.98
CA VAL A 129 -8.99 -3.48 1.09
C VAL A 129 -7.99 -3.07 0.02
N THR A 130 -6.84 -3.71 -0.02
CA THR A 130 -5.73 -3.21 -0.85
C THR A 130 -4.79 -4.32 -1.34
N ASN A 131 -4.06 -4.04 -2.43
CA ASN A 131 -2.87 -4.76 -2.87
C ASN A 131 -1.65 -3.83 -2.95
N SER A 132 -1.73 -2.66 -2.30
CA SER A 132 -0.68 -1.65 -2.27
C SER A 132 0.20 -1.78 -1.03
N PHE A 133 1.51 -1.71 -1.21
CA PHE A 133 2.44 -1.64 -0.08
C PHE A 133 2.17 -0.44 0.83
N HIS A 134 1.96 0.74 0.27
CA HIS A 134 1.66 1.94 1.07
C HIS A 134 0.25 1.89 1.68
N GLY A 135 -0.73 1.30 0.99
CA GLY A 135 -2.05 1.04 1.57
C GLY A 135 -1.94 0.18 2.83
N LEU A 136 -1.16 -0.90 2.77
CA LEU A 136 -0.87 -1.77 3.92
C LEU A 136 -0.09 -1.02 5.03
N SER A 137 1.00 -0.35 4.67
CA SER A 137 1.87 0.35 5.63
C SER A 137 1.12 1.41 6.43
N PHE A 138 0.35 2.26 5.77
CA PHE A 138 -0.44 3.28 6.44
C PHE A 138 -1.61 2.70 7.24
N SER A 139 -2.16 1.54 6.82
CA SER A 139 -3.15 0.84 7.64
C SER A 139 -2.57 0.45 9.01
N PHE A 140 -1.34 -0.05 9.05
CA PHE A 140 -0.65 -0.34 10.31
C PHE A 140 -0.32 0.93 11.10
N ILE A 141 0.22 1.97 10.45
CA ILE A 141 0.54 3.25 11.11
C ILE A 141 -0.71 3.85 11.77
N TYR A 142 -1.86 3.80 11.10
CA TYR A 142 -3.12 4.33 11.62
C TYR A 142 -3.91 3.36 12.52
N ASN A 143 -3.43 2.13 12.74
CA ASN A 143 -4.12 1.07 13.46
C ASN A 143 -5.52 0.78 12.85
N LYS A 144 -5.58 0.60 11.54
CA LYS A 144 -6.81 0.29 10.79
C LYS A 144 -6.88 -1.19 10.44
N SER A 145 -8.08 -1.72 10.47
CA SER A 145 -8.34 -3.04 9.88
C SER A 145 -7.98 -3.04 8.40
N VAL A 146 -7.24 -4.05 7.96
CA VAL A 146 -6.82 -4.16 6.57
C VAL A 146 -6.97 -5.59 6.07
N ILE A 147 -7.35 -5.72 4.81
CA ILE A 147 -7.38 -6.99 4.08
C ILE A 147 -6.48 -6.83 2.87
N LEU A 148 -5.43 -7.62 2.83
CA LEU A 148 -4.43 -7.57 1.79
C LEU A 148 -4.72 -8.63 0.73
N PHE A 149 -4.83 -8.19 -0.51
CA PHE A 149 -4.82 -9.06 -1.68
C PHE A 149 -3.41 -9.17 -2.24
N GLN A 150 -2.96 -10.36 -2.51
CA GLN A 150 -1.69 -10.57 -3.19
C GLN A 150 -1.83 -10.23 -4.67
N LYS A 151 -0.78 -9.67 -5.25
CA LYS A 151 -0.70 -9.47 -6.70
C LYS A 151 -0.39 -10.78 -7.39
N ASN A 152 -0.90 -10.94 -8.62
CA ASN A 152 -0.60 -12.09 -9.46
C ASN A 152 0.82 -12.06 -10.06
N ASP A 153 1.64 -11.07 -9.67
CA ASP A 153 3.02 -10.90 -10.09
C ASP A 153 4.02 -11.07 -8.93
N LYS A 154 5.32 -10.94 -9.25
CA LYS A 154 6.40 -11.03 -8.25
C LYS A 154 6.48 -9.80 -7.31
N GLY A 155 5.51 -8.89 -7.35
CA GLY A 155 5.52 -7.64 -6.57
C GLY A 155 5.12 -7.78 -5.11
N ASN A 156 4.94 -9.01 -4.60
CA ASN A 156 4.48 -9.25 -3.23
C ASN A 156 5.59 -9.27 -2.18
N SER A 157 6.86 -9.42 -2.59
CA SER A 157 7.98 -9.64 -1.67
C SER A 157 8.05 -8.63 -0.52
N ARG A 158 7.89 -7.33 -0.81
CA ARG A 158 7.91 -6.27 0.21
C ARG A 158 6.75 -6.34 1.20
N MET A 159 5.57 -6.69 0.72
CA MET A 159 4.38 -6.80 1.57
C MET A 159 4.49 -8.02 2.49
N LEU A 160 4.94 -9.15 1.96
CA LEU A 160 5.17 -10.37 2.72
C LEU A 160 6.29 -10.19 3.74
N ASP A 161 7.41 -9.57 3.36
CA ASP A 161 8.52 -9.26 4.28
C ASP A 161 8.04 -8.35 5.44
N LEU A 162 7.23 -7.33 5.15
CA LEU A 162 6.64 -6.48 6.18
C LEU A 162 5.71 -7.27 7.12
N ILE A 163 4.79 -8.05 6.57
CA ILE A 163 3.82 -8.85 7.34
C ILE A 163 4.53 -9.83 8.27
N THR A 164 5.53 -10.55 7.76
CA THR A 164 6.33 -11.48 8.56
C THR A 164 7.08 -10.78 9.67
N ARG A 165 7.64 -9.58 9.43
CA ARG A 165 8.36 -8.82 10.45
C ARG A 165 7.48 -8.35 11.62
N ILE A 166 6.19 -8.16 11.37
CA ILE A 166 5.24 -7.68 12.39
C ILE A 166 4.27 -8.77 12.85
N ASN A 167 4.45 -10.03 12.43
CA ASN A 167 3.61 -11.20 12.74
C ASN A 167 2.12 -10.95 12.47
N ALA A 168 1.79 -10.45 11.28
CA ALA A 168 0.42 -10.06 10.90
C ALA A 168 -0.11 -10.85 9.69
N GLU A 169 0.13 -12.15 9.63
CA GLU A 169 -0.27 -13.03 8.53
C GLU A 169 -1.78 -13.13 8.33
N GLU A 170 -2.58 -12.84 9.36
CA GLU A 170 -4.04 -12.83 9.32
C GLU A 170 -4.65 -11.77 8.39
N VAL A 171 -3.89 -10.75 8.01
CA VAL A 171 -4.39 -9.70 7.08
C VAL A 171 -4.45 -10.16 5.62
N ILE A 172 -3.86 -11.31 5.30
CA ILE A 172 -3.82 -11.83 3.93
C ILE A 172 -5.16 -12.50 3.61
N ASN A 173 -5.85 -12.00 2.59
CA ASN A 173 -7.00 -12.69 2.02
C ASN A 173 -6.51 -13.91 1.23
N LYS A 174 -6.94 -15.09 1.65
CA LYS A 174 -6.62 -16.38 1.02
C LYS A 174 -7.70 -16.81 0.03
#